data_a7b0cf8a41a7f89f49da97925002561e
#
_entry.id   a7b0cf8a41a7f89f49da97925002561e
#
_cell.length_a   1.000
_cell.length_b   1.000
_cell.length_c   1.000
_cell.angle_alpha   90.00
_cell.angle_beta   90.00
_cell.angle_gamma   90.00
#
_symmetry.space_group_name_H-M   'P 1'
#
loop_
_entity.id
_entity.type
_entity.pdbx_description
1 polymer ?
#
loop_
_entity_poly.entity_id
_entity_poly.type
_entity_poly.pdbx_seq_one_letter_code
_entity_poly.pdbx_strand_id
1 'polypeptide(L)'
;MMGHPPKESILDLLKASTARLLTSGICSARLDAHVLMSSVLGCDHAWLIGHGNEVFPHYLCEEYEGLIKRRELREPVAYLTGIREFWSIPFGVTPDTLIPRPDSETLVETALKTMPKNTEKIIDLGTGTGCLLLSLLHERDTLQGVGIDISRGAVAVAEKNARTLGMLERAEFHVGSWGVRTTLIAGGPFDVVISNPPYIPELEIEDLAPDIRWFEPNHALNGGGDGLDAYRLISKALP
;
A
#
# COMPACT_ATOMS: atom_id res chain seq x y z
N MET A 1 -30.02 30.80 -23.03
CA MET A 1 -29.18 31.09 -21.84
C MET A 1 -28.83 29.77 -21.22
N MET A 2 -27.64 29.28 -21.46
CA MET A 2 -27.12 28.08 -20.72
C MET A 2 -26.73 28.58 -19.33
N GLY A 3 -27.55 28.23 -18.33
CA GLY A 3 -27.25 28.53 -16.93
C GLY A 3 -25.90 27.89 -16.55
N HIS A 4 -25.02 28.70 -16.01
CA HIS A 4 -23.82 28.17 -15.37
C HIS A 4 -24.26 27.20 -14.26
N PRO A 5 -23.67 26.01 -14.15
CA PRO A 5 -23.96 25.13 -13.03
C PRO A 5 -23.69 25.88 -11.71
N PRO A 6 -24.47 25.62 -10.66
CA PRO A 6 -24.27 26.26 -9.37
C PRO A 6 -22.80 26.06 -8.92
N LYS A 7 -22.17 27.13 -8.48
CA LYS A 7 -20.81 27.09 -7.93
C LYS A 7 -20.89 26.46 -6.55
N GLU A 8 -20.64 25.17 -6.47
CA GLU A 8 -20.63 24.45 -5.18
C GLU A 8 -19.34 24.74 -4.41
N SER A 9 -19.46 24.90 -3.09
CA SER A 9 -18.28 25.04 -2.24
C SER A 9 -17.64 23.67 -2.00
N ILE A 10 -16.34 23.68 -1.63
CA ILE A 10 -15.61 22.48 -1.21
C ILE A 10 -16.37 21.76 -0.10
N LEU A 11 -16.88 22.51 0.88
CA LEU A 11 -17.63 21.95 2.02
C LEU A 11 -18.94 21.27 1.60
N ASP A 12 -19.67 21.86 0.64
CA ASP A 12 -20.93 21.28 0.17
C ASP A 12 -20.68 19.98 -0.60
N LEU A 13 -19.64 19.94 -1.44
CA LEU A 13 -19.21 18.71 -2.13
C LEU A 13 -18.76 17.64 -1.15
N LEU A 14 -17.98 18.00 -0.11
CA LEU A 14 -17.56 17.05 0.92
C LEU A 14 -18.76 16.48 1.69
N LYS A 15 -19.76 17.29 2.03
CA LYS A 15 -20.99 16.81 2.69
C LYS A 15 -21.79 15.86 1.78
N ALA A 16 -21.97 16.24 0.52
CA ALA A 16 -22.68 15.42 -0.46
C ALA A 16 -21.97 14.07 -0.68
N SER A 17 -20.67 14.09 -0.89
CA SER A 17 -19.85 12.88 -1.09
C SER A 17 -19.86 11.99 0.15
N THR A 18 -19.73 12.58 1.34
CA THR A 18 -19.82 11.82 2.62
C THR A 18 -21.16 11.11 2.74
N ALA A 19 -22.28 11.79 2.42
CA ALA A 19 -23.60 11.19 2.49
C ALA A 19 -23.77 10.02 1.50
N ARG A 20 -23.24 10.16 0.29
CA ARG A 20 -23.24 9.11 -0.74
C ARG A 20 -22.46 7.88 -0.30
N LEU A 21 -21.22 8.09 0.18
CA LEU A 21 -20.36 7.01 0.65
C LEU A 21 -20.97 6.28 1.87
N LEU A 22 -21.61 7.01 2.80
CA LEU A 22 -22.35 6.41 3.91
C LEU A 22 -23.51 5.55 3.41
N THR A 23 -24.27 6.02 2.43
CA THR A 23 -25.38 5.26 1.83
C THR A 23 -24.88 3.97 1.16
N SER A 24 -23.65 3.99 0.61
CA SER A 24 -22.97 2.79 0.07
C SER A 24 -22.37 1.88 1.17
N GLY A 25 -22.63 2.17 2.45
CA GLY A 25 -22.18 1.37 3.59
C GLY A 25 -20.70 1.50 3.93
N ILE A 26 -20.07 2.62 3.58
CA ILE A 26 -18.66 2.89 3.89
C ILE A 26 -18.57 3.60 5.24
N CYS A 27 -18.03 2.92 6.25
CA CYS A 27 -17.94 3.47 7.61
C CYS A 27 -16.96 4.65 7.72
N SER A 28 -15.92 4.69 6.89
CA SER A 28 -14.91 5.76 6.82
C SER A 28 -15.28 6.93 5.90
N ALA A 29 -16.55 7.01 5.46
CA ALA A 29 -17.03 7.90 4.39
C ALA A 29 -16.52 9.34 4.47
N ARG A 30 -16.54 9.95 5.68
CA ARG A 30 -16.06 11.31 5.86
C ARG A 30 -14.56 11.44 5.61
N LEU A 31 -13.77 10.52 6.17
CA LEU A 31 -12.32 10.50 5.97
C LEU A 31 -12.00 10.27 4.50
N ASP A 32 -12.66 9.30 3.88
CA ASP A 32 -12.44 8.94 2.48
C ASP A 32 -12.73 10.12 1.55
N ALA A 33 -13.89 10.81 1.74
CA ALA A 33 -14.23 12.00 0.96
C ALA A 33 -13.17 13.10 1.10
N HIS A 34 -12.64 13.33 2.32
CA HIS A 34 -11.61 14.34 2.56
C HIS A 34 -10.27 13.95 1.90
N VAL A 35 -9.85 12.70 2.02
CA VAL A 35 -8.60 12.22 1.41
C VAL A 35 -8.67 12.33 -0.12
N LEU A 36 -9.78 11.91 -0.72
CA LEU A 36 -10.00 12.03 -2.17
C LEU A 36 -10.03 13.49 -2.63
N MET A 37 -10.68 14.38 -1.87
CA MET A 37 -10.71 15.81 -2.16
C MET A 37 -9.31 16.43 -2.07
N SER A 38 -8.56 16.10 -1.02
CA SER A 38 -7.16 16.54 -0.83
C SER A 38 -6.28 16.09 -1.99
N SER A 39 -6.44 14.86 -2.45
CA SER A 39 -5.69 14.30 -3.58
C SER A 39 -5.95 15.07 -4.87
N VAL A 40 -7.21 15.37 -5.17
CA VAL A 40 -7.60 16.11 -6.39
C VAL A 40 -7.14 17.56 -6.35
N LEU A 41 -7.22 18.22 -5.19
CA LEU A 41 -6.79 19.60 -5.02
C LEU A 41 -5.26 19.75 -4.85
N GLY A 42 -4.54 18.66 -4.60
CA GLY A 42 -3.11 18.70 -4.30
C GLY A 42 -2.80 19.44 -2.99
N CYS A 43 -3.68 19.34 -1.98
CA CYS A 43 -3.57 20.04 -0.71
C CYS A 43 -3.63 19.09 0.48
N ASP A 44 -3.24 19.57 1.66
CA ASP A 44 -3.36 18.81 2.90
C ASP A 44 -4.73 18.99 3.58
N HIS A 45 -4.99 18.19 4.59
CA HIS A 45 -6.24 18.21 5.35
C HIS A 45 -6.47 19.55 6.09
N ALA A 46 -5.42 20.18 6.57
CA ALA A 46 -5.51 21.45 7.29
C ALA A 46 -5.96 22.58 6.34
N TRP A 47 -5.43 22.57 5.12
CA TRP A 47 -5.86 23.49 4.07
C TRP A 47 -7.34 23.33 3.74
N LEU A 48 -7.83 22.09 3.58
CA LEU A 48 -9.26 21.83 3.32
C LEU A 48 -10.17 22.40 4.39
N ILE A 49 -9.80 22.32 5.66
CA ILE A 49 -10.59 22.86 6.76
C ILE A 49 -10.67 24.39 6.66
N GLY A 50 -9.55 25.05 6.33
CA GLY A 50 -9.48 26.50 6.23
C GLY A 50 -10.22 27.08 5.01
N HIS A 51 -10.32 26.30 3.92
CA HIS A 51 -10.81 26.78 2.62
C HIS A 51 -12.17 26.15 2.20
N GLY A 52 -12.85 25.47 3.12
CA GLY A 52 -14.10 24.76 2.82
C GLY A 52 -15.22 25.61 2.21
N ASN A 53 -15.25 26.92 2.46
CA ASN A 53 -16.23 27.84 1.88
C ASN A 53 -15.87 28.35 0.48
N GLU A 54 -14.68 28.02 -0.02
CA GLU A 54 -14.26 28.38 -1.37
C GLU A 54 -14.98 27.55 -2.43
N VAL A 55 -15.15 28.15 -3.60
CA VAL A 55 -15.77 27.46 -4.75
C VAL A 55 -14.80 26.39 -5.26
N PHE A 56 -15.28 25.15 -5.38
CA PHE A 56 -14.50 24.08 -5.96
C PHE A 56 -14.19 24.34 -7.44
N PRO A 57 -12.94 24.13 -7.91
CA PRO A 57 -12.57 24.37 -9.30
C PRO A 57 -13.35 23.47 -10.26
N HIS A 58 -14.09 24.07 -11.17
CA HIS A 58 -14.98 23.34 -12.08
C HIS A 58 -14.23 22.28 -12.92
N TYR A 59 -12.99 22.56 -13.32
CA TYR A 59 -12.19 21.62 -14.11
C TYR A 59 -11.79 20.35 -13.36
N LEU A 60 -11.91 20.30 -12.03
CA LEU A 60 -11.67 19.14 -11.19
C LEU A 60 -12.93 18.35 -10.82
N CYS A 61 -14.13 18.86 -11.19
CA CYS A 61 -15.40 18.24 -10.81
C CYS A 61 -15.52 16.80 -11.35
N GLU A 62 -15.16 16.57 -12.62
CA GLU A 62 -15.24 15.23 -13.22
C GLU A 62 -14.28 14.24 -12.59
N GLU A 63 -13.07 14.70 -12.25
CA GLU A 63 -12.06 13.87 -11.58
C GLU A 63 -12.54 13.47 -10.19
N TYR A 64 -12.95 14.44 -9.36
CA TYR A 64 -13.44 14.15 -8.02
C TYR A 64 -14.68 13.25 -8.03
N GLU A 65 -15.65 13.54 -8.89
CA GLU A 65 -16.85 12.72 -9.04
C GLU A 65 -16.52 11.30 -9.50
N GLY A 66 -15.53 11.13 -10.37
CA GLY A 66 -15.02 9.83 -10.81
C GLY A 66 -14.44 9.02 -9.65
N LEU A 67 -13.66 9.65 -8.77
CA LEU A 67 -13.09 8.99 -7.58
C LEU A 67 -14.19 8.58 -6.58
N ILE A 68 -15.18 9.46 -6.34
CA ILE A 68 -16.30 9.15 -5.45
C ILE A 68 -17.11 7.95 -5.98
N LYS A 69 -17.42 7.92 -7.28
CA LYS A 69 -18.13 6.76 -7.89
C LYS A 69 -17.36 5.45 -7.75
N ARG A 70 -16.06 5.47 -7.97
CA ARG A 70 -15.21 4.30 -7.77
C ARG A 70 -15.19 3.87 -6.30
N ARG A 71 -15.13 4.83 -5.38
CA ARG A 71 -15.18 4.55 -3.94
C ARG A 71 -16.54 3.96 -3.51
N GLU A 72 -17.65 4.44 -4.07
CA GLU A 72 -18.99 3.84 -3.87
C GLU A 72 -19.01 2.36 -4.25
N LEU A 73 -18.23 1.96 -5.25
CA LEU A 73 -18.05 0.56 -5.66
C LEU A 73 -17.02 -0.20 -4.81
N ARG A 74 -16.63 0.36 -3.67
CA ARG A 74 -15.69 -0.23 -2.70
C ARG A 74 -14.22 -0.22 -3.11
N GLU A 75 -13.82 0.45 -4.18
CA GLU A 75 -12.41 0.55 -4.52
C GLU A 75 -11.63 1.26 -3.39
N PRO A 76 -10.51 0.68 -2.91
CA PRO A 76 -9.74 1.23 -1.80
C PRO A 76 -9.23 2.64 -2.09
N VAL A 77 -9.31 3.54 -1.10
CA VAL A 77 -8.81 4.92 -1.22
C VAL A 77 -7.34 4.95 -1.64
N ALA A 78 -6.52 4.04 -1.13
CA ALA A 78 -5.12 3.95 -1.49
C ALA A 78 -4.90 3.68 -2.99
N TYR A 79 -5.72 2.85 -3.63
CA TYR A 79 -5.65 2.62 -5.08
C TYR A 79 -6.20 3.82 -5.87
N LEU A 80 -7.21 4.51 -5.33
CA LEU A 80 -7.76 5.72 -5.96
C LEU A 80 -6.76 6.87 -5.98
N THR A 81 -6.00 7.03 -4.90
CA THR A 81 -4.96 8.07 -4.78
C THR A 81 -3.60 7.60 -5.30
N GLY A 82 -3.41 6.29 -5.46
CA GLY A 82 -2.13 5.69 -5.85
C GLY A 82 -1.05 5.69 -4.77
N ILE A 83 -1.39 6.11 -3.54
CA ILE A 83 -0.42 6.28 -2.45
C ILE A 83 -0.98 5.70 -1.14
N ARG A 84 -0.10 5.09 -0.36
CA ARG A 84 -0.33 4.69 1.02
C ARG A 84 0.86 5.08 1.89
N GLU A 85 0.62 5.80 2.96
CA GLU A 85 1.65 6.05 3.98
C GLU A 85 1.91 4.78 4.80
N PHE A 86 3.18 4.48 5.01
CA PHE A 86 3.67 3.42 5.87
C PHE A 86 5.01 3.87 6.46
N TRP A 87 5.20 3.75 7.78
CA TRP A 87 6.41 4.23 8.46
C TRP A 87 6.72 5.71 8.19
N SER A 88 5.67 6.55 8.11
CA SER A 88 5.74 7.97 7.72
C SER A 88 6.34 8.23 6.33
N ILE A 89 6.42 7.22 5.48
CA ILE A 89 6.92 7.30 4.11
C ILE A 89 5.76 7.06 3.15
N PRO A 90 5.56 7.91 2.11
CA PRO A 90 4.55 7.68 1.09
C PRO A 90 5.00 6.60 0.10
N PHE A 91 4.31 5.47 0.06
CA PHE A 91 4.53 4.40 -0.90
C PHE A 91 3.49 4.42 -2.01
N GLY A 92 3.94 4.32 -3.25
CA GLY A 92 3.08 4.03 -4.39
C GLY A 92 2.46 2.65 -4.28
N VAL A 93 1.16 2.54 -4.56
CA VAL A 93 0.40 1.29 -4.55
C VAL A 93 -0.40 1.14 -5.82
N THR A 94 -0.61 -0.10 -6.25
CA THR A 94 -1.47 -0.46 -7.40
C THR A 94 -2.22 -1.75 -7.08
N PRO A 95 -3.22 -2.15 -7.87
CA PRO A 95 -3.89 -3.43 -7.70
C PRO A 95 -2.97 -4.67 -7.79
N ASP A 96 -1.71 -4.51 -8.19
CA ASP A 96 -0.72 -5.59 -8.20
C ASP A 96 -0.09 -5.85 -6.83
N THR A 97 -0.32 -4.97 -5.84
CA THR A 97 0.31 -5.05 -4.51
C THR A 97 -0.72 -5.03 -3.40
N LEU A 98 -0.45 -5.74 -2.32
CA LEU A 98 -1.15 -5.53 -1.05
C LEU A 98 -0.98 -4.08 -0.62
N ILE A 99 -2.05 -3.45 -0.13
CA ILE A 99 -1.95 -2.13 0.50
C ILE A 99 -1.23 -2.27 1.84
N PRO A 100 -0.12 -1.55 2.09
CA PRO A 100 0.61 -1.62 3.36
C PRO A 100 -0.31 -1.43 4.58
N ARG A 101 -0.20 -2.35 5.55
CA ARG A 101 -1.02 -2.34 6.78
C ARG A 101 -0.26 -1.70 7.93
N PRO A 102 -0.89 -0.86 8.76
CA PRO A 102 -0.24 -0.27 9.93
C PRO A 102 0.36 -1.33 10.88
N ASP A 103 -0.31 -2.47 11.04
CA ASP A 103 0.16 -3.56 11.91
C ASP A 103 1.52 -4.12 11.45
N SER A 104 1.83 -4.02 10.16
CA SER A 104 3.13 -4.46 9.60
C SER A 104 4.29 -3.52 10.02
N GLU A 105 4.03 -2.34 10.55
CA GLU A 105 5.07 -1.47 11.12
C GLU A 105 5.75 -2.13 12.33
N THR A 106 5.03 -3.01 13.04
CA THR A 106 5.60 -3.83 14.12
C THR A 106 6.75 -4.72 13.64
N LEU A 107 6.72 -5.19 12.38
CA LEU A 107 7.82 -5.96 11.79
C LEU A 107 9.07 -5.08 11.61
N VAL A 108 8.90 -3.87 11.12
CA VAL A 108 10.00 -2.90 10.98
C VAL A 108 10.58 -2.56 12.35
N GLU A 109 9.74 -2.21 13.31
CA GLU A 109 10.17 -1.89 14.67
C GLU A 109 10.93 -3.06 15.32
N THR A 110 10.39 -4.28 15.19
CA THR A 110 11.01 -5.49 15.76
C THR A 110 12.34 -5.78 15.09
N ALA A 111 12.41 -5.69 13.76
CA ALA A 111 13.65 -5.90 13.02
C ALA A 111 14.74 -4.90 13.47
N LEU A 112 14.39 -3.60 13.56
CA LEU A 112 15.33 -2.57 14.01
C LEU A 112 15.84 -2.79 15.43
N LYS A 113 15.00 -3.32 16.33
CA LYS A 113 15.37 -3.60 17.72
C LYS A 113 16.23 -4.86 17.88
N THR A 114 15.99 -5.88 17.05
CA THR A 114 16.58 -7.22 17.25
C THR A 114 17.73 -7.53 16.32
N MET A 115 17.80 -6.90 15.13
CA MET A 115 18.87 -7.17 14.19
C MET A 115 20.24 -6.73 14.76
N PRO A 116 21.30 -7.54 14.58
CA PRO A 116 22.66 -7.19 14.98
C PRO A 116 23.10 -5.83 14.44
N LYS A 117 23.97 -5.14 15.18
CA LYS A 117 24.48 -3.82 14.74
C LYS A 117 25.32 -3.89 13.47
N ASN A 118 25.95 -5.01 13.22
CA ASN A 118 26.76 -5.31 12.04
C ASN A 118 25.97 -5.94 10.89
N THR A 119 24.64 -5.93 10.93
CA THR A 119 23.81 -6.36 9.80
C THR A 119 24.07 -5.46 8.61
N GLU A 120 24.34 -6.07 7.46
CA GLU A 120 24.62 -5.37 6.20
C GLU A 120 23.58 -5.72 5.14
N LYS A 121 23.07 -6.96 5.12
CA LYS A 121 22.22 -7.46 4.04
C LYS A 121 20.91 -8.06 4.55
N ILE A 122 19.81 -7.58 3.96
CA ILE A 122 18.45 -8.02 4.28
C ILE A 122 17.78 -8.57 3.03
N ILE A 123 16.96 -9.61 3.19
CA ILE A 123 16.04 -10.07 2.16
C ILE A 123 14.59 -9.97 2.64
N ASP A 124 13.72 -9.44 1.77
CA ASP A 124 12.27 -9.35 1.97
C ASP A 124 11.55 -10.32 1.01
N LEU A 125 10.91 -11.33 1.57
CA LEU A 125 10.21 -12.37 0.83
C LEU A 125 8.70 -12.04 0.74
N GLY A 126 8.20 -11.81 -0.47
CA GLY A 126 6.88 -11.27 -0.73
C GLY A 126 6.87 -9.76 -0.53
N THR A 127 7.79 -9.06 -1.19
CA THR A 127 8.08 -7.65 -0.91
C THR A 127 6.94 -6.69 -1.23
N GLY A 128 6.01 -7.07 -2.12
CA GLY A 128 4.86 -6.24 -2.51
C GLY A 128 5.27 -4.85 -2.99
N THR A 129 4.90 -3.83 -2.24
CA THR A 129 5.31 -2.43 -2.51
C THR A 129 6.76 -2.11 -2.17
N GLY A 130 7.47 -3.03 -1.53
CA GLY A 130 8.80 -2.79 -0.94
C GLY A 130 8.76 -2.08 0.41
N CYS A 131 7.58 -1.85 1.00
CA CYS A 131 7.45 -0.98 2.17
C CYS A 131 8.25 -1.45 3.39
N LEU A 132 8.30 -2.76 3.67
CA LEU A 132 9.08 -3.30 4.78
C LEU A 132 10.58 -3.07 4.56
N LEU A 133 11.07 -3.52 3.41
CA LEU A 133 12.49 -3.40 3.06
C LEU A 133 12.95 -1.95 3.02
N LEU A 134 12.23 -1.10 2.28
CA LEU A 134 12.61 0.30 2.09
C LEU A 134 12.51 1.12 3.39
N SER A 135 11.58 0.78 4.29
CA SER A 135 11.54 1.40 5.63
C SER A 135 12.77 1.04 6.46
N LEU A 136 13.26 -0.22 6.41
CA LEU A 136 14.50 -0.61 7.10
C LEU A 136 15.72 0.08 6.50
N LEU A 137 15.79 0.21 5.18
CA LEU A 137 16.86 0.93 4.48
C LEU A 137 16.82 2.43 4.76
N HIS A 138 15.63 2.99 5.02
CA HIS A 138 15.46 4.39 5.44
C HIS A 138 16.06 4.66 6.81
N GLU A 139 15.87 3.74 7.75
CA GLU A 139 16.34 3.86 9.13
C GLU A 139 17.84 3.57 9.29
N ARG A 140 18.44 2.82 8.37
CA ARG A 140 19.85 2.44 8.42
C ARG A 140 20.52 2.59 7.06
N ASP A 141 21.32 3.60 6.89
CA ASP A 141 22.01 3.94 5.62
C ASP A 141 23.01 2.88 5.16
N THR A 142 23.53 2.05 6.09
CA THR A 142 24.51 1.00 5.77
C THR A 142 23.89 -0.29 5.23
N LEU A 143 22.55 -0.44 5.32
CA LEU A 143 21.88 -1.65 4.88
C LEU A 143 21.72 -1.67 3.35
N GLN A 144 21.91 -2.87 2.81
CA GLN A 144 21.51 -3.26 1.45
C GLN A 144 20.40 -4.31 1.53
N GLY A 145 19.53 -4.31 0.55
CA GLY A 145 18.42 -5.23 0.58
C GLY A 145 17.99 -5.78 -0.77
N VAL A 146 17.46 -6.98 -0.72
CA VAL A 146 16.85 -7.64 -1.87
C VAL A 146 15.39 -7.92 -1.56
N GLY A 147 14.49 -7.47 -2.42
CA GLY A 147 13.07 -7.79 -2.38
C GLY A 147 12.72 -8.84 -3.43
N ILE A 148 11.92 -9.83 -3.06
CA ILE A 148 11.43 -10.86 -3.99
C ILE A 148 9.92 -10.87 -3.95
N ASP A 149 9.30 -10.94 -5.11
CA ASP A 149 7.87 -11.15 -5.25
C ASP A 149 7.56 -12.04 -6.44
N ILE A 150 6.48 -12.82 -6.35
CA ILE A 150 6.01 -13.65 -7.45
C ILE A 150 5.37 -12.81 -8.56
N SER A 151 4.82 -11.65 -8.20
CA SER A 151 4.17 -10.71 -9.10
C SER A 151 5.18 -9.77 -9.75
N ARG A 152 5.26 -9.79 -11.08
CA ARG A 152 6.04 -8.80 -11.85
C ARG A 152 5.55 -7.37 -11.62
N GLY A 153 4.23 -7.20 -11.44
CA GLY A 153 3.62 -5.91 -11.14
C GLY A 153 4.07 -5.37 -9.79
N ALA A 154 4.10 -6.24 -8.75
CA ALA A 154 4.59 -5.87 -7.43
C ALA A 154 6.08 -5.47 -7.47
N VAL A 155 6.92 -6.24 -8.15
CA VAL A 155 8.35 -5.90 -8.35
C VAL A 155 8.50 -4.52 -9.00
N ALA A 156 7.73 -4.23 -10.05
CA ALA A 156 7.78 -2.93 -10.73
C ALA A 156 7.34 -1.77 -9.80
N VAL A 157 6.35 -2.01 -8.93
CA VAL A 157 5.93 -1.01 -7.91
C VAL A 157 7.04 -0.80 -6.89
N ALA A 158 7.65 -1.86 -6.36
CA ALA A 158 8.75 -1.77 -5.40
C ALA A 158 9.97 -1.01 -5.97
N GLU A 159 10.36 -1.31 -7.20
CA GLU A 159 11.43 -0.57 -7.91
C GLU A 159 11.08 0.92 -8.10
N LYS A 160 9.83 1.23 -8.44
CA LYS A 160 9.37 2.63 -8.56
C LYS A 160 9.44 3.34 -7.22
N ASN A 161 9.02 2.68 -6.13
CA ASN A 161 9.11 3.22 -4.78
C ASN A 161 10.57 3.46 -4.37
N ALA A 162 11.46 2.48 -4.58
CA ALA A 162 12.89 2.63 -4.31
C ALA A 162 13.51 3.80 -5.11
N ARG A 163 13.12 3.96 -6.37
CA ARG A 163 13.58 5.09 -7.20
C ARG A 163 13.10 6.43 -6.64
N THR A 164 11.83 6.53 -6.27
CA THR A 164 11.22 7.74 -5.72
C THR A 164 11.89 8.14 -4.39
N LEU A 165 12.29 7.15 -3.60
CA LEU A 165 12.97 7.34 -2.30
C LEU A 165 14.50 7.47 -2.43
N GLY A 166 15.07 7.38 -3.63
CA GLY A 166 16.51 7.49 -3.85
C GLY A 166 17.31 6.28 -3.34
N MET A 167 16.71 5.09 -3.27
CA MET A 167 17.29 3.89 -2.65
C MET A 167 17.70 2.80 -3.63
N LEU A 168 17.65 3.05 -4.97
CA LEU A 168 17.97 2.04 -5.98
C LEU A 168 19.41 1.50 -5.90
N GLU A 169 20.34 2.26 -5.36
CA GLU A 169 21.72 1.79 -5.19
C GLU A 169 21.88 0.77 -4.04
N ARG A 170 20.87 0.69 -3.17
CA ARG A 170 20.88 -0.16 -1.97
C ARG A 170 19.75 -1.20 -1.96
N ALA A 171 18.82 -1.14 -2.90
CA ALA A 171 17.68 -2.03 -3.00
C ALA A 171 17.58 -2.64 -4.39
N GLU A 172 17.60 -3.96 -4.46
CA GLU A 172 17.37 -4.73 -5.68
C GLU A 172 16.04 -5.51 -5.56
N PHE A 173 15.33 -5.68 -6.67
CA PHE A 173 14.06 -6.39 -6.68
C PHE A 173 14.02 -7.45 -7.78
N HIS A 174 13.54 -8.64 -7.46
CA HIS A 174 13.51 -9.76 -8.39
C HIS A 174 12.16 -10.47 -8.39
N VAL A 175 11.74 -10.91 -9.55
CA VAL A 175 10.59 -11.80 -9.68
C VAL A 175 11.03 -13.22 -9.30
N GLY A 176 10.39 -13.77 -8.27
CA GLY A 176 10.73 -15.09 -7.78
C GLY A 176 9.77 -15.59 -6.71
N SER A 177 9.87 -16.87 -6.39
CA SER A 177 9.11 -17.49 -5.32
C SER A 177 9.98 -17.68 -4.08
N TRP A 178 9.37 -17.56 -2.90
CA TRP A 178 10.01 -17.88 -1.61
C TRP A 178 10.41 -19.34 -1.42
N GLY A 179 10.01 -20.24 -2.31
CA GLY A 179 10.47 -21.63 -2.31
C GLY A 179 11.91 -21.82 -2.80
N VAL A 180 12.59 -20.78 -3.26
CA VAL A 180 14.02 -20.81 -3.63
C VAL A 180 14.85 -20.58 -2.39
N ARG A 181 15.89 -21.42 -2.17
CA ARG A 181 16.82 -21.23 -1.04
C ARG A 181 17.42 -19.82 -1.08
N THR A 182 17.32 -19.10 0.02
CA THR A 182 17.84 -17.72 0.15
C THR A 182 19.33 -17.63 -0.20
N THR A 183 20.10 -18.70 0.04
CA THR A 183 21.52 -18.80 -0.32
C THR A 183 21.79 -18.82 -1.84
N LEU A 184 20.76 -19.14 -2.67
CA LEU A 184 20.88 -19.17 -4.12
C LEU A 184 20.39 -17.85 -4.77
N ILE A 185 19.85 -16.94 -3.97
CA ILE A 185 19.38 -15.66 -4.44
C ILE A 185 20.58 -14.73 -4.64
N ALA A 186 20.63 -14.04 -5.76
CA ALA A 186 21.66 -13.05 -6.03
C ALA A 186 21.74 -12.02 -4.88
N GLY A 187 22.96 -11.64 -4.50
CA GLY A 187 23.18 -10.71 -3.39
C GLY A 187 23.40 -11.35 -2.02
N GLY A 188 23.10 -12.65 -1.83
CA GLY A 188 23.36 -13.34 -0.56
C GLY A 188 24.86 -13.60 -0.28
N PRO A 189 25.20 -14.11 0.90
CA PRO A 189 24.30 -14.46 1.99
C PRO A 189 23.64 -13.25 2.65
N PHE A 190 22.49 -13.46 3.32
CA PHE A 190 21.73 -12.42 4.01
C PHE A 190 21.80 -12.62 5.52
N ASP A 191 21.91 -11.50 6.25
CA ASP A 191 21.96 -11.50 7.72
C ASP A 191 20.56 -11.60 8.34
N VAL A 192 19.56 -11.05 7.64
CA VAL A 192 18.17 -11.00 8.10
C VAL A 192 17.23 -11.35 6.96
N VAL A 193 16.23 -12.16 7.27
CA VAL A 193 15.09 -12.45 6.41
C VAL A 193 13.85 -11.79 7.04
N ILE A 194 13.15 -11.00 6.27
CA ILE A 194 11.87 -10.40 6.66
C ILE A 194 10.79 -10.87 5.68
N SER A 195 9.57 -11.02 6.14
CA SER A 195 8.44 -11.39 5.29
C SER A 195 7.11 -11.06 5.97
N ASN A 196 6.17 -10.57 5.21
CA ASN A 196 4.74 -10.55 5.55
C ASN A 196 3.98 -11.38 4.49
N PRO A 197 4.06 -12.70 4.56
CA PRO A 197 3.48 -13.57 3.54
C PRO A 197 1.96 -13.66 3.68
N PRO A 198 1.22 -14.14 2.66
CA PRO A 198 -0.20 -14.40 2.77
C PRO A 198 -0.46 -15.47 3.84
N TYR A 199 -1.43 -15.20 4.70
CA TYR A 199 -1.76 -16.04 5.86
C TYR A 199 -3.26 -16.27 6.09
N ILE A 200 -4.12 -15.78 5.21
CA ILE A 200 -5.57 -15.95 5.35
C ILE A 200 -5.94 -17.34 4.83
N PRO A 201 -6.61 -18.18 5.63
CA PRO A 201 -7.14 -19.46 5.15
C PRO A 201 -8.07 -19.26 3.95
N GLU A 202 -7.97 -20.12 2.95
CA GLU A 202 -8.70 -19.96 1.69
C GLU A 202 -10.20 -19.78 1.90
N LEU A 203 -10.80 -20.51 2.84
CA LEU A 203 -12.24 -20.43 3.15
C LEU A 203 -12.65 -19.10 3.80
N GLU A 204 -11.72 -18.38 4.44
CA GLU A 204 -12.00 -17.11 5.11
C GLU A 204 -11.90 -15.90 4.16
N ILE A 205 -11.37 -16.08 2.95
CA ILE A 205 -11.26 -15.00 1.96
C ILE A 205 -12.63 -14.44 1.58
N GLU A 206 -13.65 -15.30 1.54
CA GLU A 206 -15.02 -14.92 1.24
C GLU A 206 -15.62 -13.97 2.29
N ASP A 207 -15.15 -14.02 3.53
CA ASP A 207 -15.64 -13.21 4.65
C ASP A 207 -14.91 -11.86 4.79
N LEU A 208 -13.88 -11.62 3.97
CA LEU A 208 -13.15 -10.35 3.99
C LEU A 208 -14.03 -9.19 3.56
N ALA A 209 -13.70 -8.00 4.07
CA ALA A 209 -14.34 -6.77 3.65
C ALA A 209 -14.29 -6.62 2.12
N PRO A 210 -15.36 -6.11 1.49
CA PRO A 210 -15.43 -5.98 0.03
C PRO A 210 -14.24 -5.24 -0.59
N ASP A 211 -13.73 -4.22 0.10
CA ASP A 211 -12.58 -3.42 -0.31
C ASP A 211 -11.31 -4.29 -0.50
N ILE A 212 -11.14 -5.31 0.34
CA ILE A 212 -10.01 -6.24 0.29
C ILE A 212 -10.28 -7.34 -0.72
N ARG A 213 -11.40 -8.05 -0.54
CA ARG A 213 -11.75 -9.24 -1.32
C ARG A 213 -11.84 -8.99 -2.82
N TRP A 214 -12.37 -7.83 -3.24
CA TRP A 214 -12.62 -7.54 -4.66
C TRP A 214 -11.48 -6.81 -5.36
N PHE A 215 -10.61 -6.15 -4.61
CA PHE A 215 -9.62 -5.25 -5.20
C PHE A 215 -8.18 -5.66 -4.92
N GLU A 216 -7.89 -6.25 -3.77
CA GLU A 216 -6.53 -6.64 -3.46
C GLU A 216 -6.16 -8.00 -4.09
N PRO A 217 -4.90 -8.20 -4.50
CA PRO A 217 -4.52 -9.41 -5.23
C PRO A 217 -4.64 -10.66 -4.35
N ASN A 218 -5.40 -11.65 -4.81
CA ASN A 218 -5.68 -12.88 -4.06
C ASN A 218 -4.39 -13.60 -3.61
N HIS A 219 -3.35 -13.63 -4.46
CA HIS A 219 -2.08 -14.27 -4.12
C HIS A 219 -1.33 -13.61 -2.95
N ALA A 220 -1.67 -12.36 -2.61
CA ALA A 220 -1.12 -11.66 -1.46
C ALA A 220 -1.95 -11.88 -0.17
N LEU A 221 -3.14 -12.51 -0.28
CA LEU A 221 -4.06 -12.77 0.82
C LEU A 221 -4.10 -14.26 1.20
N ASN A 222 -4.20 -15.13 0.19
CA ASN A 222 -4.46 -16.55 0.34
C ASN A 222 -3.22 -17.32 0.83
N GLY A 223 -3.26 -17.77 2.08
CA GLY A 223 -2.23 -18.61 2.72
C GLY A 223 -2.43 -20.10 2.59
N GLY A 224 -3.36 -20.55 1.71
CA GLY A 224 -3.71 -21.97 1.57
C GLY A 224 -4.80 -22.44 2.52
N GLY A 225 -4.97 -23.74 2.63
CA GLY A 225 -6.07 -24.35 3.36
C GLY A 225 -6.16 -23.97 4.84
N ASP A 226 -5.02 -23.81 5.51
CA ASP A 226 -4.93 -23.42 6.93
C ASP A 226 -4.17 -22.10 7.15
N GLY A 227 -3.87 -21.36 6.08
CA GLY A 227 -3.17 -20.09 6.16
C GLY A 227 -1.65 -20.19 6.34
N LEU A 228 -1.06 -21.38 6.32
CA LEU A 228 0.34 -21.59 6.67
C LEU A 228 1.26 -22.03 5.51
N ASP A 229 0.73 -22.10 4.29
CA ASP A 229 1.49 -22.64 3.15
C ASP A 229 2.74 -21.82 2.84
N ALA A 230 2.64 -20.49 2.87
CA ALA A 230 3.78 -19.61 2.67
C ALA A 230 4.86 -19.80 3.76
N TYR A 231 4.45 -19.89 5.04
CA TYR A 231 5.37 -20.12 6.16
C TYR A 231 6.12 -21.45 6.02
N ARG A 232 5.44 -22.51 5.58
CA ARG A 232 6.05 -23.82 5.33
C ARG A 232 7.10 -23.76 4.22
N LEU A 233 6.83 -22.98 3.17
CA LEU A 233 7.78 -22.79 2.07
C LEU A 233 8.97 -21.94 2.51
N ILE A 234 8.74 -20.82 3.19
CA ILE A 234 9.79 -19.95 3.71
C ILE A 234 10.70 -20.71 4.67
N SER A 235 10.13 -21.46 5.64
CA SER A 235 10.93 -22.23 6.62
C SER A 235 11.85 -23.27 5.98
N LYS A 236 11.48 -23.82 4.83
CA LYS A 236 12.33 -24.77 4.07
C LYS A 236 13.41 -24.06 3.25
N ALA A 237 13.22 -22.79 2.93
CA ALA A 237 14.17 -21.99 2.16
C ALA A 237 15.27 -21.37 3.04
N LEU A 238 15.02 -21.27 4.34
CA LEU A 238 16.03 -20.82 5.32
C LEU A 238 17.12 -21.88 5.52
N PRO A 239 18.36 -21.45 5.89
CA PRO A 239 19.48 -22.36 6.15
C PRO A 239 19.27 -23.23 7.37
#